data_7dc46f07aa0f656e93ae8ebd9cc727f7
#
_entry.id   7dc46f07aa0f656e93ae8ebd9cc727f7
#
_cell.length_a   1.000
_cell.length_b   1.000
_cell.length_c   1.000
_cell.angle_alpha   90.00
_cell.angle_beta   90.00
_cell.angle_gamma   90.00
#
_symmetry.space_group_name_H-M   'P 1'
#
loop_
_entity.id
_entity.type
_entity.pdbx_description
1 polymer ?
#
loop_
_entity_poly.entity_id
_entity_poly.type
_entity_poly.pdbx_seq_one_letter_code
_entity_poly.pdbx_strand_id
1 'polypeptide(L)'
;MCPRPISSHLSARTVTAVRYHEPMHQTLDTATQTLRRWLLKLVRSLLWLSVAALVLVVAYFFAAYHFAYSRGESVGYVQKISHKGWVCKTWEGEQVRALAAVPAMPEKFAFTVRDAAVVDQINTHIGQKVVLEYAQHKGLPACFGDTEHFVTAVRPAPTTGEPDQAAK
;
A
#
# COMPACT_ATOMS: atom_id res chain seq x y z
N MET A 1 -40.29 67.91 79.24
CA MET A 1 -38.81 67.99 79.28
C MET A 1 -38.32 66.60 78.89
N CYS A 2 -37.95 66.36 77.65
CA CYS A 2 -37.37 65.09 77.17
C CYS A 2 -35.90 65.33 76.78
N PRO A 3 -34.97 64.61 77.22
CA PRO A 3 -33.59 64.66 76.70
C PRO A 3 -33.48 63.76 75.44
N ARG A 4 -32.78 64.27 74.44
CA ARG A 4 -32.47 63.59 73.15
C ARG A 4 -31.37 62.61 73.38
N PRO A 5 -31.39 61.44 72.72
CA PRO A 5 -30.20 60.52 72.65
C PRO A 5 -29.20 61.02 71.58
N ILE A 6 -27.94 60.96 72.03
CA ILE A 6 -26.74 61.24 71.19
C ILE A 6 -26.52 60.11 70.25
N SER A 7 -26.57 60.39 68.91
CA SER A 7 -26.28 59.45 67.86
C SER A 7 -24.77 59.32 67.65
N SER A 8 -24.20 58.23 68.06
CA SER A 8 -22.79 57.88 67.79
C SER A 8 -22.67 57.30 66.40
N HIS A 9 -22.17 58.06 65.42
CA HIS A 9 -21.76 57.59 64.16
C HIS A 9 -20.49 56.72 64.31
N LEU A 10 -20.66 55.41 64.30
CA LEU A 10 -19.57 54.46 64.00
C LEU A 10 -19.33 54.43 62.51
N SER A 11 -18.27 55.10 62.07
CA SER A 11 -17.78 55.00 60.70
C SER A 11 -17.18 53.60 60.49
N ALA A 12 -17.92 52.76 59.81
CA ALA A 12 -17.39 51.47 59.34
C ALA A 12 -16.33 51.75 58.24
N ARG A 13 -15.06 51.70 58.65
CA ARG A 13 -13.95 51.62 57.66
C ARG A 13 -14.05 50.28 56.95
N THR A 14 -14.56 50.32 55.75
CA THR A 14 -14.51 49.18 54.79
C THR A 14 -13.06 48.90 54.50
N VAL A 15 -12.54 47.86 55.10
CA VAL A 15 -11.21 47.33 54.79
C VAL A 15 -11.33 46.70 53.40
N THR A 16 -10.91 47.43 52.38
CA THR A 16 -10.76 46.91 51.02
C THR A 16 -9.61 45.88 51.02
N ALA A 17 -9.94 44.63 51.27
CA ALA A 17 -9.00 43.54 51.05
C ALA A 17 -8.69 43.54 49.55
N VAL A 18 -7.51 44.05 49.21
CA VAL A 18 -6.96 44.02 47.88
C VAL A 18 -6.69 42.54 47.54
N ARG A 19 -7.51 41.97 46.68
CA ARG A 19 -7.33 40.64 46.11
C ARG A 19 -6.12 40.67 45.18
N TYR A 20 -4.95 40.44 45.68
CA TYR A 20 -3.72 40.36 44.89
C TYR A 20 -3.39 38.95 44.35
N HIS A 21 -4.30 37.98 44.43
CA HIS A 21 -3.94 36.58 44.16
C HIS A 21 -4.65 35.93 42.95
N GLU A 22 -5.47 36.66 42.14
CA GLU A 22 -6.25 36.03 41.08
C GLU A 22 -5.68 36.09 39.63
N PRO A 23 -4.76 36.96 39.24
CA PRO A 23 -4.39 36.99 37.79
C PRO A 23 -3.43 35.85 37.40
N MET A 24 -2.68 35.26 38.30
CA MET A 24 -1.65 34.28 37.97
C MET A 24 -2.23 32.88 37.65
N HIS A 25 -3.25 32.45 38.37
CA HIS A 25 -3.92 31.17 38.10
C HIS A 25 -4.72 31.22 36.78
N GLN A 26 -5.39 32.32 36.49
CA GLN A 26 -6.17 32.46 35.25
C GLN A 26 -5.27 32.49 34.01
N THR A 27 -4.09 33.09 34.08
CA THR A 27 -3.13 33.11 32.96
C THR A 27 -2.53 31.74 32.67
N LEU A 28 -2.25 30.95 33.73
CA LEU A 28 -1.74 29.58 33.61
C LEU A 28 -2.81 28.65 33.00
N ASP A 29 -4.06 28.79 33.42
CA ASP A 29 -5.17 27.98 32.90
C ASP A 29 -5.49 28.31 31.44
N THR A 30 -5.42 29.56 31.03
CA THR A 30 -5.58 29.95 29.64
C THR A 30 -4.42 29.51 28.77
N ALA A 31 -3.18 29.54 29.28
CA ALA A 31 -2.01 29.02 28.56
C ALA A 31 -2.07 27.51 28.36
N THR A 32 -2.45 26.76 29.38
CA THR A 32 -2.60 25.30 29.30
C THR A 32 -3.74 24.90 28.36
N GLN A 33 -4.86 25.61 28.39
CA GLN A 33 -5.99 25.37 27.46
C GLN A 33 -5.63 25.69 26.01
N THR A 34 -4.90 26.77 25.75
CA THR A 34 -4.44 27.11 24.40
C THR A 34 -3.44 26.07 23.90
N LEU A 35 -2.47 25.66 24.71
CA LEU A 35 -1.52 24.62 24.38
C LEU A 35 -2.22 23.30 24.03
N ARG A 36 -3.19 22.89 24.88
CA ARG A 36 -4.00 21.70 24.63
C ARG A 36 -4.77 21.76 23.31
N ARG A 37 -5.36 22.93 23.00
CA ARG A 37 -6.05 23.13 21.70
C ARG A 37 -5.11 23.04 20.52
N TRP A 38 -3.90 23.59 20.63
CA TRP A 38 -2.87 23.47 19.60
C TRP A 38 -2.39 22.03 19.43
N LEU A 39 -2.13 21.32 20.52
CA LEU A 39 -1.76 19.89 20.49
C LEU A 39 -2.86 19.04 19.84
N LEU A 40 -4.12 19.27 20.19
CA LEU A 40 -5.24 18.54 19.58
C LEU A 40 -5.37 18.82 18.08
N LYS A 41 -5.14 20.06 17.64
CA LYS A 41 -5.10 20.40 16.22
C LYS A 41 -3.94 19.70 15.51
N LEU A 42 -2.75 19.68 16.10
CA LEU A 42 -1.58 18.98 15.56
C LEU A 42 -1.82 17.48 15.43
N VAL A 43 -2.31 16.84 16.49
CA VAL A 43 -2.65 15.41 16.46
C VAL A 43 -3.69 15.12 15.40
N ARG A 44 -4.73 15.95 15.30
CA ARG A 44 -5.76 15.79 14.27
C ARG A 44 -5.22 15.97 12.85
N SER A 45 -4.33 16.96 12.64
CA SER A 45 -3.71 17.17 11.33
C SER A 45 -2.76 16.01 10.96
N LEU A 46 -1.98 15.50 11.91
CA LEU A 46 -1.13 14.32 11.70
C LEU A 46 -1.96 13.07 11.38
N LEU A 47 -3.09 12.89 12.07
CA LEU A 47 -4.01 11.79 11.78
C LEU A 47 -4.54 11.89 10.34
N TRP A 48 -5.02 13.06 9.92
CA TRP A 48 -5.50 13.25 8.55
C TRP A 48 -4.40 13.06 7.50
N LEU A 49 -3.19 13.52 7.78
CA LEU A 49 -2.03 13.29 6.90
C LEU A 49 -1.69 11.79 6.80
N SER A 50 -1.73 11.06 7.91
CA SER A 50 -1.46 9.62 7.88
C SER A 50 -2.55 8.85 7.11
N VAL A 51 -3.81 9.22 7.26
CA VAL A 51 -4.91 8.64 6.50
C VAL A 51 -4.77 8.96 5.00
N ALA A 52 -4.45 10.20 4.66
CA ALA A 52 -4.22 10.59 3.27
C ALA A 52 -3.04 9.82 2.64
N ALA A 53 -1.94 9.69 3.37
CA ALA A 53 -0.79 8.91 2.92
C ALA A 53 -1.15 7.42 2.71
N LEU A 54 -1.91 6.83 3.64
CA LEU A 54 -2.39 5.46 3.50
C LEU A 54 -3.27 5.29 2.25
N VAL A 55 -4.21 6.21 2.01
CA VAL A 55 -5.07 6.18 0.82
C VAL A 55 -4.24 6.26 -0.46
N LEU A 56 -3.23 7.13 -0.50
CA LEU A 56 -2.34 7.24 -1.66
C LEU A 56 -1.54 5.95 -1.90
N VAL A 57 -1.03 5.32 -0.84
CA VAL A 57 -0.33 4.04 -0.94
C VAL A 57 -1.25 2.94 -1.47
N VAL A 58 -2.47 2.84 -0.95
CA VAL A 58 -3.46 1.87 -1.41
C VAL A 58 -3.84 2.13 -2.88
N ALA A 59 -4.07 3.39 -3.25
CA ALA A 59 -4.38 3.77 -4.63
C ALA A 59 -3.23 3.44 -5.58
N TYR A 60 -1.97 3.67 -5.16
CA TYR A 60 -0.79 3.30 -5.93
C TYR A 60 -0.73 1.78 -6.19
N PHE A 61 -0.88 0.95 -5.15
CA PHE A 61 -0.84 -0.50 -5.33
C PHE A 61 -2.04 -1.01 -6.14
N PHE A 62 -3.20 -0.42 -5.98
CA PHE A 62 -4.37 -0.74 -6.79
C PHE A 62 -4.10 -0.44 -8.28
N ALA A 63 -3.54 0.73 -8.58
CA ALA A 63 -3.16 1.08 -9.94
C ALA A 63 -2.07 0.14 -10.50
N ALA A 64 -0.99 -0.12 -9.75
CA ALA A 64 0.08 -1.02 -10.15
C ALA A 64 -0.40 -2.46 -10.40
N TYR A 65 -1.42 -2.90 -9.65
CA TYR A 65 -2.02 -4.21 -9.82
C TYR A 65 -2.88 -4.30 -11.09
N HIS A 66 -3.66 -3.27 -11.40
CA HIS A 66 -4.59 -3.27 -12.53
C HIS A 66 -3.96 -2.85 -13.86
N PHE A 67 -2.93 -1.98 -13.80
CA PHE A 67 -2.24 -1.53 -15.01
C PHE A 67 -1.06 -2.43 -15.34
N ALA A 68 -1.17 -3.21 -16.41
CA ALA A 68 -0.02 -3.90 -16.98
C ALA A 68 0.87 -2.89 -17.71
N TYR A 69 2.14 -2.81 -17.33
CA TYR A 69 3.14 -1.98 -17.99
C TYR A 69 3.41 -2.45 -19.44
N SER A 70 3.42 -3.75 -19.64
CA SER A 70 3.64 -4.41 -20.95
C SER A 70 2.90 -5.72 -20.99
N ARG A 71 2.53 -6.14 -22.19
CA ARG A 71 2.00 -7.48 -22.47
C ARG A 71 2.80 -8.08 -23.59
N GLY A 72 3.01 -9.38 -23.54
CA GLY A 72 3.79 -10.06 -24.55
C GLY A 72 3.63 -11.58 -24.48
N GLU A 73 4.31 -12.24 -25.41
CA GLU A 73 4.36 -13.68 -25.49
C GLU A 73 5.80 -14.16 -25.36
N SER A 74 6.00 -15.27 -24.68
CA SER A 74 7.28 -15.94 -24.56
C SER A 74 7.18 -17.37 -25.06
N VAL A 75 7.98 -17.73 -26.04
CA VAL A 75 8.01 -19.07 -26.64
C VAL A 75 9.20 -19.84 -26.12
N GLY A 76 8.99 -21.02 -25.58
CA GLY A 76 10.06 -21.85 -25.05
C GLY A 76 9.56 -23.11 -24.37
N TYR A 77 10.44 -23.75 -23.61
CA TYR A 77 10.14 -24.97 -22.86
C TYR A 77 10.04 -24.65 -21.37
N VAL A 78 8.91 -24.92 -20.75
CA VAL A 78 8.77 -24.78 -19.29
C VAL A 78 9.51 -25.92 -18.64
N GLN A 79 10.47 -25.59 -17.77
CA GLN A 79 11.29 -26.58 -17.08
C GLN A 79 10.77 -26.94 -15.71
N LYS A 80 10.25 -25.95 -14.99
CA LYS A 80 9.69 -26.18 -13.65
C LYS A 80 8.66 -25.13 -13.31
N ILE A 81 7.75 -25.51 -12.43
CA ILE A 81 6.88 -24.61 -11.69
C ILE A 81 6.90 -25.03 -10.23
N SER A 82 6.93 -24.09 -9.32
CA SER A 82 7.01 -24.36 -7.88
C SER A 82 6.21 -23.36 -7.09
N HIS A 83 5.58 -23.82 -6.02
CA HIS A 83 4.87 -22.97 -5.08
C HIS A 83 5.84 -22.50 -4.00
N LYS A 84 6.22 -21.22 -4.02
CA LYS A 84 7.22 -20.64 -3.13
C LYS A 84 6.60 -19.52 -2.30
N GLY A 85 7.29 -19.20 -1.20
CA GLY A 85 6.98 -18.06 -0.35
C GLY A 85 6.79 -18.45 1.11
N TRP A 86 7.18 -17.58 2.01
CA TRP A 86 7.11 -17.81 3.45
C TRP A 86 5.76 -17.34 4.01
N VAL A 87 5.42 -16.09 3.78
CA VAL A 87 4.16 -15.47 4.22
C VAL A 87 3.15 -15.47 3.09
N CYS A 88 3.57 -14.99 1.93
CA CYS A 88 2.77 -14.96 0.72
C CYS A 88 3.30 -16.05 -0.22
N LYS A 89 2.48 -17.06 -0.52
CA LYS A 89 2.87 -18.14 -1.44
C LYS A 89 2.41 -17.82 -2.85
N THR A 90 3.34 -17.87 -3.79
CA THR A 90 3.10 -17.62 -5.21
C THR A 90 3.62 -18.79 -6.05
N TRP A 91 3.04 -18.99 -7.21
CA TRP A 91 3.54 -19.97 -8.16
C TRP A 91 4.58 -19.34 -9.06
N GLU A 92 5.82 -19.88 -8.99
CA GLU A 92 6.96 -19.37 -9.75
C GLU A 92 7.46 -20.43 -10.72
N GLY A 93 7.66 -20.05 -11.97
CA GLY A 93 8.13 -20.93 -13.01
C GLY A 93 9.33 -20.38 -13.76
N GLU A 94 10.04 -21.28 -14.45
CA GLU A 94 11.13 -20.96 -15.34
C GLU A 94 10.87 -21.59 -16.72
N GLN A 95 10.94 -20.76 -17.77
CA GLN A 95 10.92 -21.19 -19.15
C GLN A 95 12.30 -20.94 -19.77
N VAL A 96 12.78 -21.89 -20.56
CA VAL A 96 13.97 -21.73 -21.38
C VAL A 96 13.56 -21.39 -22.80
N ARG A 97 14.04 -20.25 -23.29
CA ARG A 97 13.82 -19.82 -24.66
C ARG A 97 14.80 -20.54 -25.56
N ALA A 98 14.27 -21.27 -26.54
CA ALA A 98 15.07 -21.85 -27.61
C ALA A 98 15.31 -20.77 -28.67
N LEU A 99 16.43 -20.08 -28.62
CA LEU A 99 16.87 -19.22 -29.72
C LEU A 99 17.41 -20.12 -30.84
N ALA A 100 16.77 -20.09 -32.00
CA ALA A 100 17.02 -20.98 -33.13
C ALA A 100 18.41 -20.81 -33.78
N ALA A 101 19.24 -19.84 -33.40
CA ALA A 101 20.40 -19.45 -34.17
C ALA A 101 21.77 -19.49 -33.46
N VAL A 102 21.83 -19.61 -32.15
CA VAL A 102 23.10 -19.59 -31.43
C VAL A 102 23.12 -20.63 -30.31
N PRO A 103 24.09 -21.59 -30.28
CA PRO A 103 24.21 -22.55 -29.19
C PRO A 103 24.79 -21.95 -27.89
N ALA A 104 24.74 -20.63 -27.73
CA ALA A 104 25.18 -19.92 -26.57
C ALA A 104 24.04 -19.74 -25.58
N MET A 105 24.28 -20.16 -24.35
CA MET A 105 23.48 -20.00 -23.12
C MET A 105 21.96 -19.86 -23.31
N PRO A 106 21.18 -20.85 -22.91
CA PRO A 106 19.73 -20.77 -22.96
C PRO A 106 19.25 -19.60 -22.07
N GLU A 107 18.60 -18.62 -22.66
CA GLU A 107 18.02 -17.53 -21.91
C GLU A 107 16.86 -18.03 -21.06
N LYS A 108 16.98 -17.83 -19.76
CA LYS A 108 15.93 -18.20 -18.82
C LYS A 108 14.92 -17.06 -18.69
N PHE A 109 13.66 -17.37 -18.84
CA PHE A 109 12.55 -16.49 -18.59
C PHE A 109 11.85 -16.94 -17.30
N ALA A 110 12.01 -16.17 -16.23
CA ALA A 110 11.35 -16.41 -14.97
C ALA A 110 9.99 -15.70 -14.96
N PHE A 111 8.95 -16.38 -14.45
CA PHE A 111 7.60 -15.86 -14.43
C PHE A 111 6.84 -16.29 -13.18
N THR A 112 5.82 -15.51 -12.82
CA THR A 112 4.86 -15.79 -11.75
C THR A 112 3.51 -16.15 -12.34
N VAL A 113 2.78 -17.06 -11.71
CA VAL A 113 1.40 -17.42 -12.07
C VAL A 113 0.50 -17.16 -10.88
N ARG A 114 -0.59 -16.41 -11.11
CA ARG A 114 -1.59 -16.10 -10.06
C ARG A 114 -2.79 -17.04 -10.09
N ASP A 115 -3.16 -17.51 -11.27
CA ASP A 115 -4.33 -18.34 -11.48
C ASP A 115 -3.97 -19.82 -11.41
N ALA A 116 -4.60 -20.56 -10.49
CA ALA A 116 -4.40 -21.99 -10.33
C ALA A 116 -4.77 -22.78 -11.59
N ALA A 117 -5.78 -22.35 -12.35
CA ALA A 117 -6.16 -23.01 -13.59
C ALA A 117 -5.05 -22.91 -14.67
N VAL A 118 -4.34 -21.79 -14.71
CA VAL A 118 -3.18 -21.61 -15.59
C VAL A 118 -2.00 -22.48 -15.12
N VAL A 119 -1.81 -22.63 -13.81
CA VAL A 119 -0.80 -23.56 -13.24
C VAL A 119 -1.06 -24.99 -13.68
N ASP A 120 -2.31 -25.44 -13.61
CA ASP A 120 -2.68 -26.80 -14.03
C ASP A 120 -2.45 -27.00 -15.52
N GLN A 121 -2.79 -26.02 -16.36
CA GLN A 121 -2.50 -26.03 -17.78
C GLN A 121 -0.99 -26.10 -18.07
N ILE A 122 -0.17 -25.31 -17.35
CA ILE A 122 1.29 -25.35 -17.49
C ILE A 122 1.82 -26.73 -17.12
N ASN A 123 1.33 -27.33 -16.03
CA ASN A 123 1.76 -28.65 -15.57
C ASN A 123 1.52 -29.74 -16.61
N THR A 124 0.42 -29.65 -17.39
CA THR A 124 0.15 -30.62 -18.48
C THR A 124 1.10 -30.48 -19.67
N HIS A 125 1.79 -29.35 -19.78
CA HIS A 125 2.69 -29.04 -20.91
C HIS A 125 4.17 -28.93 -20.48
N ILE A 126 4.53 -29.33 -19.26
CA ILE A 126 5.94 -29.34 -18.81
C ILE A 126 6.77 -30.19 -19.75
N GLY A 127 7.92 -29.67 -20.18
CA GLY A 127 8.82 -30.31 -21.14
C GLY A 127 8.42 -30.17 -22.60
N GLN A 128 7.26 -29.56 -22.89
CA GLN A 128 6.82 -29.24 -24.24
C GLN A 128 7.11 -27.79 -24.59
N LYS A 129 7.19 -27.51 -25.89
CA LYS A 129 7.32 -26.15 -26.40
C LYS A 129 5.96 -25.45 -26.32
N VAL A 130 5.90 -24.37 -25.53
CA VAL A 130 4.70 -23.61 -25.27
C VAL A 130 4.90 -22.12 -25.52
N VAL A 131 3.79 -21.45 -25.79
CA VAL A 131 3.70 -19.99 -25.79
C VAL A 131 3.04 -19.57 -24.49
N LEU A 132 3.76 -18.78 -23.68
CA LEU A 132 3.23 -18.16 -22.49
C LEU A 132 2.83 -16.73 -22.79
N GLU A 133 1.59 -16.40 -22.58
CA GLU A 133 1.11 -15.01 -22.59
C GLU A 133 1.33 -14.40 -21.23
N TYR A 134 1.99 -13.26 -21.17
CA TYR A 134 2.30 -12.61 -19.90
C TYR A 134 1.95 -11.12 -19.91
N ALA A 135 1.62 -10.63 -18.73
CA ALA A 135 1.51 -9.22 -18.41
C ALA A 135 2.64 -8.83 -17.45
N GLN A 136 3.38 -7.79 -17.77
CA GLN A 136 4.40 -7.25 -16.90
C GLN A 136 3.80 -6.18 -16.00
N HIS A 137 3.98 -6.32 -14.68
CA HIS A 137 3.61 -5.33 -13.69
C HIS A 137 4.85 -4.89 -12.94
N LYS A 138 5.05 -3.58 -12.81
CA LYS A 138 6.18 -3.01 -12.08
C LYS A 138 5.75 -2.43 -10.75
N GLY A 139 6.65 -2.50 -9.75
CA GLY A 139 6.42 -1.88 -8.45
C GLY A 139 5.45 -2.63 -7.53
N LEU A 140 5.14 -3.89 -7.82
CA LEU A 140 4.39 -4.74 -6.91
C LEU A 140 5.32 -5.34 -5.84
N PRO A 141 4.86 -5.47 -4.58
CA PRO A 141 5.61 -6.15 -3.54
C PRO A 141 5.69 -7.67 -3.82
N ALA A 142 6.73 -8.32 -3.27
CA ALA A 142 7.00 -9.75 -3.45
C ALA A 142 5.85 -10.69 -3.03
N CYS A 143 4.87 -10.19 -2.25
CA CYS A 143 3.66 -10.94 -1.96
C CYS A 143 2.77 -11.22 -3.18
N PHE A 144 2.98 -10.53 -4.29
CA PHE A 144 2.24 -10.76 -5.53
C PHE A 144 2.99 -11.65 -6.52
N GLY A 145 4.28 -11.85 -6.32
CA GLY A 145 5.18 -12.65 -7.14
C GLY A 145 6.62 -12.22 -7.00
N ASP A 146 7.54 -13.16 -7.17
CA ASP A 146 9.00 -12.88 -7.15
C ASP A 146 9.45 -12.22 -8.45
N THR A 147 8.64 -12.31 -9.52
CA THR A 147 8.96 -11.74 -10.84
C THR A 147 7.95 -10.68 -11.24
N GLU A 148 8.34 -9.81 -12.16
CA GLU A 148 7.45 -8.81 -12.74
C GLU A 148 6.53 -9.37 -13.85
N HIS A 149 6.81 -10.60 -14.34
CA HIS A 149 6.11 -11.22 -15.44
C HIS A 149 5.05 -12.19 -14.92
N PHE A 150 3.80 -11.84 -15.11
CA PHE A 150 2.66 -12.65 -14.67
C PHE A 150 2.05 -13.35 -15.86
N VAL A 151 2.13 -14.67 -15.90
CA VAL A 151 1.53 -15.49 -16.95
C VAL A 151 0.03 -15.53 -16.77
N THR A 152 -0.68 -15.19 -17.84
CA THR A 152 -2.14 -15.12 -17.88
C THR A 152 -2.76 -16.27 -18.67
N ALA A 153 -2.02 -16.82 -19.66
CA ALA A 153 -2.46 -17.96 -20.44
C ALA A 153 -1.26 -18.78 -20.94
N VAL A 154 -1.51 -20.05 -21.23
CA VAL A 154 -0.56 -20.95 -21.86
C VAL A 154 -1.22 -21.63 -23.05
N ARG A 155 -0.49 -21.77 -24.13
CA ARG A 155 -0.94 -22.52 -25.32
C ARG A 155 0.22 -23.35 -25.89
N PRO A 156 -0.04 -24.49 -26.49
CA PRO A 156 1.01 -25.24 -27.18
C PRO A 156 1.57 -24.38 -28.32
N ALA A 157 2.88 -24.42 -28.50
CA ALA A 157 3.50 -23.73 -29.61
C ALA A 157 3.13 -24.44 -30.94
N PRO A 158 2.81 -23.72 -32.01
CA PRO A 158 2.55 -24.36 -33.29
C PRO A 158 3.79 -25.17 -33.70
N THR A 159 3.56 -26.38 -34.08
CA THR A 159 4.59 -27.22 -34.73
C THR A 159 4.94 -26.56 -36.04
N THR A 160 6.22 -26.36 -36.29
CA THR A 160 6.75 -25.73 -37.52
C THR A 160 6.10 -26.33 -38.76
N GLY A 161 5.07 -25.69 -39.33
CA GLY A 161 4.32 -26.15 -40.49
C GLY A 161 2.87 -25.71 -40.55
N GLU A 162 2.26 -25.23 -39.47
CA GLU A 162 0.87 -24.76 -39.48
C GLU A 162 0.84 -23.23 -39.55
N PRO A 163 0.28 -22.64 -40.60
CA PRO A 163 0.12 -21.19 -40.64
C PRO A 163 -0.89 -20.77 -39.61
N ASP A 164 -0.53 -19.71 -38.85
CA ASP A 164 -1.31 -19.03 -37.83
C ASP A 164 -2.76 -18.76 -38.32
N GLN A 165 -3.71 -19.56 -37.86
CA GLN A 165 -5.14 -19.35 -38.12
C GLN A 165 -5.88 -18.73 -36.93
N ALA A 166 -5.25 -17.93 -36.11
CA ALA A 166 -5.91 -17.27 -35.02
C ALA A 166 -5.75 -15.72 -35.04
N ALA A 167 -6.11 -15.12 -36.14
CA ALA A 167 -6.34 -13.68 -36.24
C ALA A 167 -7.64 -13.41 -36.97
N LYS A 168 -8.78 -13.52 -36.28
CA LYS A 168 -10.02 -12.89 -36.68
C LYS A 168 -10.85 -12.43 -35.50
#